data_9acd680cf16d35a9da3c9fd22995efc6
#
_entry.id   9acd680cf16d35a9da3c9fd22995efc6
#
_cell.length_a   1.000
_cell.length_b   1.000
_cell.length_c   1.000
_cell.angle_alpha   90.00
_cell.angle_beta   90.00
_cell.angle_gamma   90.00
#
_symmetry.space_group_name_H-M   'P 1'
#
loop_
_entity.id
_entity.type
_entity.pdbx_description
1 polymer ?
#
loop_
_entity_poly.entity_id
_entity_poly.type
_entity_poly.pdbx_seq_one_letter_code
_entity_poly.pdbx_strand_id
1 'polypeptide(L)'
;IPDAMLKVIKEWIAGGIIERDGAKPVAQEASSSLALDSGSIVKPSGPPVMPPRLSLEPHFHGLRPTTIRAIDASPHGDLVAVGSSQQVLLFDPRTRECIGVLPFPEGECTNLRFSRSAKLLLSGGGVAAKSGRVVIWDVASAQRVMELGDEFDEVLTADLSADQRLVALGGSAKVVRLLQTSNGVVESEITKHTDWITSVAFSPDSVLLATGDRAGNLFLWESFGARHWGDLKGQKAGVTAIDWRADGVVLATASEDGTIHLWEADTAKKLKSWSAHGGGTTDVRWLNDGRLVSTGRDRKVKVWKADGSLEKELGTLPDIGTKVAVTSGHPLVIAGDWSGQVTVYDGSKPAKLGVLDSNPMPLSQRIDRAQKMAIASKQIEEEALLEKEKAIKTEANLVARLAAANKSLGDSGAEQKKKKALAEAAAGGLKTAEAQLLVAKTKVKKASEIVSSLEKTVNDTNESSGKEVAGKILNAAKKTLQETQASVRRAEQRHQESREISTTAMSEQKAAEKKRADANSQVKQLNEQVENAAVQRKTLSEKHTSLVGKHKACEKSLEKWQEELTFAQNARRESE
;
A
#
# COMPACT_ATOMS: atom_id res chain seq x y z
N ILE A 1 40.78 39.97 -30.78
CA ILE A 1 39.32 39.87 -30.57
C ILE A 1 39.01 40.85 -29.45
N PRO A 2 38.03 41.77 -29.63
CA PRO A 2 37.64 42.69 -28.56
C PRO A 2 37.17 41.93 -27.33
N ASP A 3 37.53 42.43 -26.12
CA ASP A 3 37.19 41.76 -24.85
C ASP A 3 35.71 41.47 -24.68
N ALA A 4 34.87 42.34 -25.23
CA ALA A 4 33.41 42.12 -25.26
C ALA A 4 33.01 40.87 -26.04
N MET A 5 33.69 40.55 -27.13
CA MET A 5 33.45 39.37 -27.96
C MET A 5 33.97 38.08 -27.32
N LEU A 6 35.11 38.21 -26.59
CA LEU A 6 35.63 37.12 -25.77
C LEU A 6 34.70 36.76 -24.61
N LYS A 7 34.05 37.77 -24.04
CA LYS A 7 33.02 37.56 -22.99
C LYS A 7 31.81 36.81 -23.54
N VAL A 8 31.28 37.24 -24.68
CA VAL A 8 30.13 36.56 -25.35
C VAL A 8 30.51 35.12 -25.73
N ILE A 9 31.71 34.87 -26.24
CA ILE A 9 32.17 33.52 -26.57
C ILE A 9 32.30 32.66 -25.32
N LYS A 10 32.83 33.22 -24.22
CA LYS A 10 32.94 32.52 -22.95
C LYS A 10 31.55 32.20 -22.36
N GLU A 11 30.63 33.16 -22.45
CA GLU A 11 29.24 32.97 -22.02
C GLU A 11 28.52 31.95 -22.91
N TRP A 12 28.78 31.93 -24.21
CA TRP A 12 28.29 30.95 -25.16
C TRP A 12 28.86 29.55 -24.91
N ILE A 13 30.16 29.43 -24.63
CA ILE A 13 30.81 28.17 -24.22
C ILE A 13 30.26 27.67 -22.90
N ALA A 14 30.07 28.56 -21.91
CA ALA A 14 29.46 28.22 -20.63
C ALA A 14 27.96 27.84 -20.76
N GLY A 15 27.29 28.30 -21.82
CA GLY A 15 25.89 27.97 -22.13
C GLY A 15 25.66 26.62 -22.80
N GLY A 16 26.73 25.83 -23.05
CA GLY A 16 26.64 24.52 -23.72
C GLY A 16 26.77 24.65 -25.23
N ILE A 17 27.90 24.24 -25.78
CA ILE A 17 28.20 24.31 -27.21
C ILE A 17 27.62 23.08 -27.92
N ILE A 18 26.98 23.31 -29.05
CA ILE A 18 26.74 22.25 -30.04
C ILE A 18 28.00 22.16 -30.91
N GLU A 19 28.76 21.08 -30.74
CA GLU A 19 30.03 20.90 -31.49
C GLU A 19 29.79 20.63 -32.99
N ARG A 20 28.60 20.19 -33.38
CA ARG A 20 28.22 19.91 -34.79
C ARG A 20 26.76 20.17 -35.02
N ASP A 21 26.41 20.55 -36.23
CA ASP A 21 25.02 20.67 -36.66
C ASP A 21 24.30 19.32 -36.49
N GLY A 22 23.23 19.30 -35.69
CA GLY A 22 22.49 18.07 -35.35
C GLY A 22 23.04 17.24 -34.19
N ALA A 23 24.12 17.65 -33.54
CA ALA A 23 24.61 16.97 -32.33
C ALA A 23 23.79 17.39 -31.10
N LYS A 24 23.66 16.48 -30.16
CA LYS A 24 23.01 16.75 -28.87
C LYS A 24 23.82 17.80 -28.08
N PRO A 25 23.17 18.83 -27.48
CA PRO A 25 23.89 19.80 -26.65
C PRO A 25 24.63 19.13 -25.49
N VAL A 26 25.72 19.72 -25.07
CA VAL A 26 26.51 19.23 -23.93
C VAL A 26 25.89 19.75 -22.62
N ALA A 27 25.81 18.90 -21.60
CA ALA A 27 25.33 19.29 -20.29
C ALA A 27 26.21 20.39 -19.67
N GLN A 28 25.59 21.46 -19.16
CA GLN A 28 26.32 22.51 -18.43
C GLN A 28 26.77 22.01 -17.06
N GLU A 29 28.01 22.35 -16.69
CA GLU A 29 28.47 22.17 -15.32
C GLU A 29 27.70 23.07 -14.34
N ALA A 30 27.22 22.47 -13.25
CA ALA A 30 26.42 23.16 -12.26
C ALA A 30 27.24 24.17 -11.45
N SER A 31 27.06 25.47 -11.70
CA SER A 31 27.48 26.51 -10.79
C SER A 31 26.29 26.99 -9.98
N SER A 32 25.88 26.30 -8.94
CA SER A 32 24.79 26.78 -8.11
C SER A 32 25.17 26.82 -6.64
N SER A 33 24.92 27.95 -6.04
CA SER A 33 25.07 28.24 -4.63
C SER A 33 23.79 27.96 -3.81
N LEU A 34 22.82 27.21 -4.33
CA LEU A 34 21.52 27.11 -3.69
C LEU A 34 21.16 25.69 -3.24
N ALA A 35 20.35 25.67 -2.22
CA ALA A 35 19.99 24.57 -1.31
C ALA A 35 19.53 23.22 -1.90
N LEU A 36 19.27 23.13 -3.18
CA LEU A 36 19.18 21.86 -3.87
C LEU A 36 20.59 21.51 -4.34
N ASP A 37 21.22 20.59 -3.63
CA ASP A 37 22.45 19.96 -4.05
C ASP A 37 22.31 19.56 -5.53
N SER A 38 23.18 20.09 -6.41
CA SER A 38 23.19 19.75 -7.83
C SER A 38 23.31 18.22 -7.92
N GLY A 39 22.16 17.57 -8.02
CA GLY A 39 22.06 16.13 -7.90
C GLY A 39 22.94 15.49 -8.95
N SER A 40 23.74 14.58 -8.53
CA SER A 40 24.53 13.78 -9.43
C SER A 40 23.63 13.12 -10.48
N ILE A 41 23.93 13.36 -11.75
CA ILE A 41 23.33 12.61 -12.89
C ILE A 41 23.60 11.11 -12.74
N VAL A 42 24.58 10.75 -11.93
CA VAL A 42 24.99 9.38 -11.62
C VAL A 42 24.00 8.76 -10.62
N LYS A 43 23.66 7.49 -10.84
CA LYS A 43 22.86 6.71 -9.90
C LYS A 43 23.49 6.79 -8.49
N PRO A 44 22.73 7.12 -7.44
CA PRO A 44 23.26 7.25 -6.10
C PRO A 44 23.93 5.95 -5.64
N SER A 45 25.12 6.08 -5.06
CA SER A 45 25.84 5.01 -4.38
C SER A 45 25.57 5.11 -2.89
N GLY A 46 25.16 4.01 -2.26
CA GLY A 46 24.84 3.97 -0.84
C GLY A 46 23.47 3.40 -0.53
N PRO A 47 23.01 3.46 0.73
CA PRO A 47 21.69 2.99 1.10
C PRO A 47 20.59 3.83 0.44
N PRO A 48 19.42 3.23 0.14
CA PRO A 48 18.27 3.97 -0.38
C PRO A 48 17.87 5.11 0.55
N VAL A 49 17.52 6.26 -0.05
CA VAL A 49 16.94 7.36 0.70
C VAL A 49 15.50 6.99 1.06
N MET A 50 15.22 6.99 2.37
CA MET A 50 13.89 6.71 2.89
C MET A 50 13.44 7.87 3.78
N PRO A 51 12.15 8.18 3.81
CA PRO A 51 11.63 9.20 4.72
C PRO A 51 11.78 8.76 6.17
N PRO A 52 11.81 9.72 7.12
CA PRO A 52 11.74 9.43 8.54
C PRO A 52 10.38 8.80 8.88
N ARG A 53 10.16 8.46 10.13
CA ARG A 53 8.81 8.09 10.57
C ARG A 53 7.86 9.27 10.35
N LEU A 54 6.83 9.05 9.54
CA LEU A 54 5.81 10.04 9.20
C LEU A 54 4.48 9.70 9.83
N SER A 55 3.62 10.72 9.98
CA SER A 55 2.24 10.50 10.35
C SER A 55 1.51 9.69 9.27
N LEU A 56 0.69 8.73 9.70
CA LEU A 56 -0.23 7.98 8.86
C LEU A 56 -1.65 8.57 8.88
N GLU A 57 -1.85 9.73 9.54
CA GLU A 57 -3.12 10.44 9.51
C GLU A 57 -3.32 11.07 8.12
N PRO A 58 -4.36 10.67 7.37
CA PRO A 58 -4.64 11.27 6.08
C PRO A 58 -5.16 12.70 6.25
N HIS A 59 -4.72 13.59 5.37
CA HIS A 59 -5.25 14.96 5.27
C HIS A 59 -6.64 14.99 4.62
N PHE A 60 -6.91 14.01 3.78
CA PHE A 60 -8.19 13.83 3.12
C PHE A 60 -8.62 12.37 3.14
N HIS A 61 -9.89 12.12 3.41
CA HIS A 61 -10.52 10.81 3.29
C HIS A 61 -11.91 11.00 2.68
N GLY A 62 -12.11 10.46 1.49
CA GLY A 62 -13.37 10.53 0.77
C GLY A 62 -14.25 9.29 1.00
N LEU A 63 -15.53 9.38 0.65
CA LEU A 63 -16.44 8.23 0.64
C LEU A 63 -15.99 7.13 -0.35
N ARG A 64 -15.24 7.53 -1.38
CA ARG A 64 -14.62 6.64 -2.39
C ARG A 64 -13.21 7.12 -2.67
N PRO A 65 -12.29 6.23 -3.09
CA PRO A 65 -11.00 6.63 -3.61
C PRO A 65 -11.16 7.59 -4.79
N THR A 66 -10.27 8.56 -4.91
CA THR A 66 -10.19 9.44 -6.09
C THR A 66 -9.43 8.74 -7.20
N THR A 67 -9.70 9.13 -8.46
CA THR A 67 -8.95 8.64 -9.62
C THR A 67 -7.45 8.81 -9.41
N ILE A 68 -6.67 7.79 -9.69
CA ILE A 68 -5.21 7.87 -9.59
C ILE A 68 -4.67 8.62 -10.80
N ARG A 69 -4.23 9.86 -10.58
CA ARG A 69 -3.65 10.73 -11.61
C ARG A 69 -2.12 10.78 -11.57
N ALA A 70 -1.52 10.38 -10.46
CA ALA A 70 -0.09 10.44 -10.24
C ALA A 70 0.41 9.23 -9.45
N ILE A 71 1.39 8.54 -10.00
CA ILE A 71 2.20 7.51 -9.30
C ILE A 71 3.62 7.67 -9.82
N ASP A 72 4.57 7.59 -8.90
CA ASP A 72 5.96 7.40 -9.25
C ASP A 72 6.69 6.52 -8.22
N ALA A 73 7.74 5.84 -8.65
CA ALA A 73 8.55 4.98 -7.81
C ALA A 73 9.98 5.52 -7.72
N SER A 74 10.55 5.46 -6.55
CA SER A 74 11.93 5.89 -6.33
C SER A 74 12.88 5.13 -7.27
N PRO A 75 13.77 5.82 -7.99
CA PRO A 75 14.79 5.19 -8.82
C PRO A 75 15.87 4.48 -7.98
N HIS A 76 15.84 4.64 -6.65
CA HIS A 76 16.78 4.02 -5.72
C HIS A 76 16.08 3.67 -4.41
N GLY A 77 15.70 2.41 -4.26
CA GLY A 77 15.00 1.90 -3.08
C GLY A 77 13.56 1.46 -3.33
N ASP A 78 12.94 0.94 -2.28
CA ASP A 78 11.57 0.41 -2.31
C ASP A 78 10.61 1.47 -1.72
N LEU A 79 10.43 2.57 -2.45
CA LEU A 79 9.53 3.66 -2.10
C LEU A 79 8.65 4.01 -3.31
N VAL A 80 7.35 4.08 -3.08
CA VAL A 80 6.35 4.48 -4.08
C VAL A 80 5.53 5.63 -3.55
N ALA A 81 5.38 6.67 -4.35
CA ALA A 81 4.50 7.80 -4.08
C ALA A 81 3.22 7.67 -4.92
N VAL A 82 2.07 7.86 -4.29
CA VAL A 82 0.75 7.86 -4.92
C VAL A 82 0.06 9.18 -4.61
N GLY A 83 -0.29 9.92 -5.64
CA GLY A 83 -1.05 11.16 -5.53
C GLY A 83 -2.53 10.89 -5.26
N SER A 84 -3.08 11.62 -4.31
CA SER A 84 -4.49 11.63 -3.96
C SER A 84 -4.96 13.07 -3.77
N SER A 85 -6.23 13.27 -3.42
CA SER A 85 -6.75 14.59 -3.10
C SER A 85 -6.08 15.15 -1.85
N GLN A 86 -5.48 16.33 -1.97
CA GLN A 86 -4.83 17.10 -0.91
C GLN A 86 -3.68 16.37 -0.18
N GLN A 87 -3.16 15.29 -0.74
CA GLN A 87 -2.09 14.52 -0.11
C GLN A 87 -1.31 13.66 -1.10
N VAL A 88 -0.09 13.32 -0.71
CA VAL A 88 0.73 12.29 -1.34
C VAL A 88 0.96 11.17 -0.33
N LEU A 89 0.61 9.95 -0.71
CA LEU A 89 0.77 8.75 0.11
C LEU A 89 2.07 8.06 -0.27
N LEU A 90 2.88 7.73 0.72
CA LEU A 90 4.13 7.01 0.55
C LEU A 90 3.94 5.55 0.99
N PHE A 91 4.40 4.62 0.16
CA PHE A 91 4.25 3.18 0.40
C PHE A 91 5.58 2.45 0.28
N ASP A 92 5.73 1.42 1.10
CA ASP A 92 6.64 0.31 0.81
C ASP A 92 5.92 -0.68 -0.13
N PRO A 93 6.35 -0.81 -1.39
CA PRO A 93 5.66 -1.66 -2.36
C PRO A 93 5.78 -3.17 -2.07
N ARG A 94 6.73 -3.60 -1.24
CA ARG A 94 6.90 -5.01 -0.85
C ARG A 94 5.90 -5.41 0.22
N THR A 95 5.81 -4.62 1.29
CA THR A 95 4.83 -4.86 2.36
C THR A 95 3.45 -4.39 1.98
N ARG A 96 3.36 -3.43 1.05
CA ARG A 96 2.15 -2.72 0.63
C ARG A 96 1.57 -1.85 1.75
N GLU A 97 2.36 -1.56 2.76
CA GLU A 97 1.97 -0.68 3.85
C GLU A 97 2.22 0.78 3.47
N CYS A 98 1.29 1.66 3.87
CA CYS A 98 1.52 3.09 3.88
C CYS A 98 2.52 3.41 4.99
N ILE A 99 3.59 4.12 4.63
CA ILE A 99 4.68 4.50 5.55
C ILE A 99 4.68 5.99 5.86
N GLY A 100 3.83 6.78 5.19
CA GLY A 100 3.71 8.20 5.47
C GLY A 100 2.71 8.91 4.57
N VAL A 101 2.25 10.06 5.04
CA VAL A 101 1.37 10.96 4.32
C VAL A 101 2.03 12.34 4.28
N LEU A 102 2.22 12.88 3.06
CA LEU A 102 2.69 14.24 2.86
C LEU A 102 1.48 15.14 2.52
N PRO A 103 1.30 16.27 3.20
CA PRO A 103 0.18 17.17 2.94
C PRO A 103 0.38 17.92 1.61
N PHE A 104 -0.63 17.92 0.76
CA PHE A 104 -0.67 18.71 -0.47
C PHE A 104 -1.95 19.57 -0.52
N PRO A 105 -2.08 20.58 0.34
CA PRO A 105 -3.28 21.40 0.48
C PRO A 105 -3.62 22.20 -0.79
N GLU A 106 -2.72 22.24 -1.76
CA GLU A 106 -2.89 22.89 -3.07
C GLU A 106 -4.09 22.31 -3.86
N GLY A 107 -4.46 21.05 -3.63
CA GLY A 107 -5.61 20.42 -4.29
C GLY A 107 -5.37 18.97 -4.72
N GLU A 108 -5.80 18.64 -5.94
CA GLU A 108 -5.55 17.33 -6.54
C GLU A 108 -4.08 17.18 -6.94
N CYS A 109 -3.43 16.09 -6.53
CA CYS A 109 -2.10 15.75 -7.00
C CYS A 109 -2.20 15.05 -8.36
N THR A 110 -1.80 15.73 -9.42
CA THR A 110 -1.93 15.26 -10.81
C THR A 110 -0.65 14.69 -11.37
N ASN A 111 0.49 15.03 -10.76
CA ASN A 111 1.81 14.61 -11.20
C ASN A 111 2.73 14.33 -10.02
N LEU A 112 3.53 13.27 -10.14
CA LEU A 112 4.57 12.90 -9.19
C LEU A 112 5.82 12.50 -9.96
N ARG A 113 7.00 12.94 -9.48
CA ARG A 113 8.30 12.55 -10.00
C ARG A 113 9.34 12.52 -8.90
N PHE A 114 10.00 11.39 -8.74
CA PHE A 114 11.25 11.35 -7.96
C PHE A 114 12.39 11.92 -8.79
N SER A 115 13.25 12.68 -8.14
CA SER A 115 14.54 13.06 -8.75
C SER A 115 15.37 11.81 -9.04
N ARG A 116 16.28 11.89 -10.00
CA ARG A 116 17.18 10.77 -10.31
C ARG A 116 18.07 10.35 -9.14
N SER A 117 18.40 11.30 -8.27
CA SER A 117 19.12 11.04 -7.03
C SER A 117 18.26 10.32 -5.97
N ALA A 118 16.96 10.17 -6.18
CA ALA A 118 15.97 9.73 -5.20
C ALA A 118 15.90 10.61 -3.93
N LYS A 119 16.60 11.73 -3.88
CA LYS A 119 16.60 12.63 -2.72
C LYS A 119 15.38 13.53 -2.67
N LEU A 120 14.82 13.87 -3.83
CA LEU A 120 13.70 14.79 -3.96
C LEU A 120 12.48 14.08 -4.56
N LEU A 121 11.31 14.50 -4.13
CA LEU A 121 10.02 14.15 -4.71
C LEU A 121 9.33 15.43 -5.15
N LEU A 122 9.03 15.54 -6.43
CA LEU A 122 8.22 16.60 -7.00
C LEU A 122 6.75 16.16 -7.02
N SER A 123 5.86 16.99 -6.52
CA SER A 123 4.40 16.87 -6.65
C SER A 123 3.85 18.08 -7.37
N GLY A 124 3.11 17.86 -8.44
CA GLY A 124 2.40 18.91 -9.19
C GLY A 124 0.90 18.70 -9.08
N GLY A 125 0.12 19.79 -9.14
CA GLY A 125 -1.33 19.69 -9.10
C GLY A 125 -1.99 21.03 -8.81
N GLY A 126 -3.16 20.97 -8.18
CA GLY A 126 -3.91 22.18 -7.85
C GLY A 126 -5.42 21.96 -7.82
N VAL A 127 -6.13 23.05 -7.98
CA VAL A 127 -7.59 23.07 -8.12
C VAL A 127 -7.93 23.60 -9.51
N ALA A 128 -8.63 22.80 -10.30
CA ALA A 128 -9.02 23.15 -11.65
C ALA A 128 -9.70 24.52 -11.71
N ALA A 129 -9.33 25.34 -12.68
CA ALA A 129 -9.79 26.70 -12.91
C ALA A 129 -9.59 27.65 -11.71
N LYS A 130 -8.67 27.37 -10.79
CA LYS A 130 -8.42 28.20 -9.61
C LYS A 130 -6.95 28.37 -9.30
N SER A 131 -6.16 27.31 -9.26
CA SER A 131 -4.75 27.38 -8.86
C SER A 131 -3.99 26.13 -9.28
N GLY A 132 -2.70 26.29 -9.57
CA GLY A 132 -1.77 25.19 -9.81
C GLY A 132 -0.39 25.48 -9.23
N ARG A 133 0.18 24.46 -8.59
CA ARG A 133 1.50 24.56 -7.98
C ARG A 133 2.28 23.28 -8.14
N VAL A 134 3.60 23.44 -8.05
CA VAL A 134 4.57 22.35 -7.92
C VAL A 134 5.25 22.49 -6.57
N VAL A 135 5.27 21.41 -5.80
CA VAL A 135 5.94 21.33 -4.50
C VAL A 135 7.05 20.29 -4.60
N ILE A 136 8.22 20.65 -4.13
CA ILE A 136 9.37 19.74 -4.05
C ILE A 136 9.62 19.41 -2.58
N TRP A 137 9.73 18.13 -2.31
CA TRP A 137 9.98 17.55 -0.99
C TRP A 137 11.39 16.97 -0.94
N ASP A 138 12.10 17.19 0.14
CA ASP A 138 13.27 16.38 0.48
C ASP A 138 12.79 15.06 1.08
N VAL A 139 13.15 13.94 0.47
CA VAL A 139 12.67 12.60 0.88
C VAL A 139 13.22 12.21 2.24
N ALA A 140 14.46 12.58 2.57
CA ALA A 140 15.11 12.17 3.81
C ALA A 140 14.53 12.88 5.04
N SER A 141 14.10 14.13 4.90
CA SER A 141 13.48 14.92 5.97
C SER A 141 11.95 14.96 5.88
N ALA A 142 11.40 14.61 4.71
CA ALA A 142 9.99 14.77 4.36
C ALA A 142 9.50 16.24 4.46
N GLN A 143 10.40 17.19 4.35
CA GLN A 143 10.08 18.61 4.40
C GLN A 143 9.88 19.19 3.00
N ARG A 144 9.01 20.16 2.88
CA ARG A 144 8.88 20.99 1.69
C ARG A 144 10.14 21.86 1.58
N VAL A 145 10.90 21.68 0.49
CA VAL A 145 12.10 22.48 0.23
C VAL A 145 11.85 23.57 -0.78
N MET A 146 10.79 23.45 -1.58
CA MET A 146 10.47 24.44 -2.59
C MET A 146 9.01 24.36 -3.02
N GLU A 147 8.44 25.53 -3.37
CA GLU A 147 7.15 25.69 -4.00
C GLU A 147 7.32 26.56 -5.23
N LEU A 148 6.82 26.09 -6.38
CA LEU A 148 7.00 26.72 -7.67
C LEU A 148 5.68 26.81 -8.44
N GLY A 149 5.62 27.79 -9.33
CA GLY A 149 4.44 28.04 -10.17
C GLY A 149 3.36 28.80 -9.42
N ASP A 150 2.62 29.59 -10.19
CA ASP A 150 1.43 30.32 -9.74
C ASP A 150 0.43 30.30 -10.91
N GLU A 151 -0.01 29.09 -11.24
CA GLU A 151 -0.89 28.84 -12.38
C GLU A 151 -2.34 29.13 -11.99
N PHE A 152 -3.11 29.67 -12.93
CA PHE A 152 -4.55 29.90 -12.77
C PHE A 152 -5.40 28.62 -12.91
N ASP A 153 -4.75 27.48 -13.23
CA ASP A 153 -5.38 26.18 -13.37
C ASP A 153 -4.43 25.09 -12.86
N GLU A 154 -4.94 23.88 -12.65
CA GLU A 154 -4.12 22.77 -12.16
C GLU A 154 -2.91 22.53 -13.08
N VAL A 155 -1.75 22.25 -12.48
CA VAL A 155 -0.58 21.75 -13.20
C VAL A 155 -0.88 20.30 -13.60
N LEU A 156 -0.94 20.02 -14.90
CA LEU A 156 -1.23 18.66 -15.41
C LEU A 156 0.01 17.78 -15.44
N THR A 157 1.18 18.39 -15.66
CA THR A 157 2.45 17.69 -15.77
C THR A 157 3.58 18.56 -15.30
N ALA A 158 4.55 17.97 -14.62
CA ALA A 158 5.79 18.63 -14.26
C ALA A 158 6.92 17.59 -14.17
N ASP A 159 8.15 18.04 -14.40
CA ASP A 159 9.34 17.22 -14.24
C ASP A 159 10.51 18.04 -13.73
N LEU A 160 11.45 17.38 -13.05
CA LEU A 160 12.67 17.96 -12.50
C LEU A 160 13.87 17.49 -13.34
N SER A 161 14.70 18.44 -13.81
CA SER A 161 15.93 18.09 -14.52
C SER A 161 16.83 17.20 -13.64
N ALA A 162 17.60 16.32 -14.27
CA ALA A 162 18.43 15.35 -13.54
C ALA A 162 19.51 16.05 -12.67
N ASP A 163 19.99 17.21 -13.12
CA ASP A 163 20.90 18.09 -12.38
C ASP A 163 20.20 18.96 -11.32
N GLN A 164 18.86 18.83 -11.21
CA GLN A 164 18.00 19.52 -10.25
C GLN A 164 17.99 21.05 -10.36
N ARG A 165 18.39 21.62 -11.50
CA ARG A 165 18.45 23.07 -11.71
C ARG A 165 17.16 23.67 -12.27
N LEU A 166 16.39 22.88 -13.01
CA LEU A 166 15.19 23.33 -13.70
C LEU A 166 14.00 22.45 -13.35
N VAL A 167 12.83 23.07 -13.23
CA VAL A 167 11.54 22.42 -13.23
C VAL A 167 10.80 22.85 -14.48
N ALA A 168 10.33 21.89 -15.28
CA ALA A 168 9.38 22.12 -16.35
C ALA A 168 7.98 21.86 -15.83
N LEU A 169 7.05 22.75 -16.09
CA LEU A 169 5.63 22.54 -15.79
C LEU A 169 4.75 22.94 -16.97
N GLY A 170 3.61 22.29 -17.07
CA GLY A 170 2.63 22.56 -18.11
C GLY A 170 1.21 22.16 -17.68
N GLY A 171 0.25 22.77 -18.35
CA GLY A 171 -1.17 22.57 -18.07
C GLY A 171 -2.07 23.11 -19.18
N SER A 172 -3.25 23.60 -18.81
CA SER A 172 -4.27 24.13 -19.73
C SER A 172 -3.87 25.41 -20.45
N ALA A 173 -2.88 26.14 -19.93
CA ALA A 173 -2.38 27.38 -20.50
C ALA A 173 -1.68 27.22 -21.86
N LYS A 174 -1.41 25.98 -22.32
CA LYS A 174 -0.71 25.64 -23.58
C LYS A 174 0.74 26.14 -23.63
N VAL A 175 1.28 26.52 -22.50
CA VAL A 175 2.65 27.00 -22.33
C VAL A 175 3.38 26.05 -21.41
N VAL A 176 4.61 25.67 -21.78
CA VAL A 176 5.52 25.01 -20.84
C VAL A 176 6.41 26.08 -20.24
N ARG A 177 6.44 26.16 -18.91
CA ARG A 177 7.34 27.05 -18.19
C ARG A 177 8.51 26.26 -17.62
N LEU A 178 9.70 26.79 -17.86
CA LEU A 178 10.94 26.31 -17.26
C LEU A 178 11.31 27.26 -16.11
N LEU A 179 11.31 26.76 -14.90
CA LEU A 179 11.63 27.54 -13.70
C LEU A 179 12.96 27.09 -13.11
N GLN A 180 13.76 28.06 -12.71
CA GLN A 180 14.99 27.78 -11.97
C GLN A 180 14.65 27.32 -10.55
N THR A 181 15.21 26.20 -10.13
CA THR A 181 15.07 25.73 -8.74
C THR A 181 15.77 26.64 -7.74
N SER A 182 16.70 27.45 -8.20
CA SER A 182 17.50 28.35 -7.36
C SER A 182 16.71 29.52 -6.76
N ASN A 183 15.72 30.03 -7.48
CA ASN A 183 15.00 31.25 -7.11
C ASN A 183 13.51 31.26 -7.51
N GLY A 184 13.04 30.18 -8.17
CA GLY A 184 11.67 30.08 -8.66
C GLY A 184 11.35 30.96 -9.87
N VAL A 185 12.35 31.66 -10.45
CA VAL A 185 12.15 32.55 -11.59
C VAL A 185 11.93 31.71 -12.86
N VAL A 186 11.03 32.19 -13.71
CA VAL A 186 10.83 31.61 -15.05
C VAL A 186 12.07 31.88 -15.90
N GLU A 187 12.79 30.82 -16.26
CA GLU A 187 13.94 30.85 -17.16
C GLU A 187 13.51 31.05 -18.61
N SER A 188 12.52 30.28 -19.02
CA SER A 188 12.02 30.26 -20.39
C SER A 188 10.56 29.81 -20.47
N GLU A 189 9.87 30.24 -21.52
CA GLU A 189 8.51 29.82 -21.87
C GLU A 189 8.48 29.22 -23.27
N ILE A 190 7.83 28.05 -23.41
CA ILE A 190 7.61 27.39 -24.68
C ILE A 190 6.14 27.55 -25.06
N THR A 191 5.88 28.35 -26.11
CA THR A 191 4.55 28.74 -26.56
C THR A 191 4.12 28.08 -27.89
N LYS A 192 4.90 27.11 -28.40
CA LYS A 192 4.66 26.45 -29.69
C LYS A 192 3.47 25.49 -29.68
N HIS A 193 3.06 25.02 -28.51
CA HIS A 193 1.96 24.10 -28.34
C HIS A 193 0.59 24.73 -28.68
N THR A 194 -0.30 23.94 -29.25
CA THR A 194 -1.63 24.42 -29.69
C THR A 194 -2.76 23.99 -28.78
N ASP A 195 -2.48 23.07 -27.86
CA ASP A 195 -3.45 22.54 -26.88
C ASP A 195 -2.78 22.31 -25.52
N TRP A 196 -3.54 21.80 -24.56
CA TRP A 196 -3.09 21.55 -23.19
C TRP A 196 -1.84 20.68 -23.16
N ILE A 197 -0.88 21.08 -22.34
CA ILE A 197 0.32 20.29 -22.12
C ILE A 197 -0.02 19.12 -21.20
N THR A 198 0.12 17.93 -21.70
CA THR A 198 -0.26 16.69 -21.02
C THR A 198 0.93 15.89 -20.52
N SER A 199 2.11 16.13 -21.09
CA SER A 199 3.32 15.45 -20.63
C SER A 199 4.57 16.26 -20.90
N VAL A 200 5.47 16.32 -19.90
CA VAL A 200 6.82 16.85 -20.02
C VAL A 200 7.81 15.86 -19.40
N ALA A 201 9.00 15.73 -19.97
CA ALA A 201 10.03 14.86 -19.43
C ALA A 201 11.42 15.35 -19.81
N PHE A 202 12.29 15.59 -18.83
CA PHE A 202 13.70 15.87 -19.07
C PHE A 202 14.46 14.59 -19.44
N SER A 203 15.42 14.74 -20.34
CA SER A 203 16.35 13.65 -20.62
C SER A 203 17.23 13.35 -19.39
N PRO A 204 17.73 12.11 -19.30
CA PRO A 204 18.52 11.66 -18.15
C PRO A 204 19.80 12.45 -17.88
N ASP A 205 20.30 13.14 -18.86
CA ASP A 205 21.50 13.99 -18.79
C ASP A 205 21.18 15.48 -18.63
N SER A 206 19.91 15.85 -18.46
CA SER A 206 19.42 17.22 -18.36
C SER A 206 19.62 18.08 -19.63
N VAL A 207 19.96 17.47 -20.78
CA VAL A 207 20.28 18.23 -21.98
C VAL A 207 19.04 18.56 -22.80
N LEU A 208 18.09 17.63 -22.88
CA LEU A 208 16.86 17.79 -23.64
C LEU A 208 15.62 17.75 -22.75
N LEU A 209 14.59 18.45 -23.19
CA LEU A 209 13.24 18.38 -22.67
C LEU A 209 12.29 17.93 -23.77
N ALA A 210 11.51 16.88 -23.52
CA ALA A 210 10.42 16.47 -24.39
C ALA A 210 9.11 17.02 -23.85
N THR A 211 8.26 17.56 -24.73
CA THR A 211 6.95 18.12 -24.38
C THR A 211 5.87 17.64 -25.33
N GLY A 212 4.75 17.19 -24.78
CA GLY A 212 3.60 16.69 -25.53
C GLY A 212 2.30 17.36 -25.14
N ASP A 213 1.43 17.58 -26.13
CA ASP A 213 0.12 18.19 -25.91
C ASP A 213 -1.05 17.27 -26.29
N ARG A 214 -2.25 17.70 -25.93
CA ARG A 214 -3.51 17.00 -26.19
C ARG A 214 -3.88 16.92 -27.68
N ALA A 215 -3.35 17.83 -28.52
CA ALA A 215 -3.53 17.76 -29.97
C ALA A 215 -2.61 16.74 -30.66
N GLY A 216 -1.67 16.13 -29.91
CA GLY A 216 -0.69 15.16 -30.42
C GLY A 216 0.60 15.80 -30.91
N ASN A 217 0.81 17.10 -30.68
CA ASN A 217 2.10 17.71 -30.94
C ASN A 217 3.13 17.22 -29.91
N LEU A 218 4.29 16.89 -30.40
CA LEU A 218 5.40 16.39 -29.58
C LEU A 218 6.69 17.04 -30.07
N PHE A 219 7.40 17.70 -29.17
CA PHE A 219 8.59 18.46 -29.47
C PHE A 219 9.73 18.11 -28.53
N LEU A 220 10.94 18.26 -29.05
CA LEU A 220 12.17 18.27 -28.28
C LEU A 220 12.75 19.68 -28.20
N TRP A 221 13.28 20.03 -27.06
CA TRP A 221 13.89 21.30 -26.73
C TRP A 221 15.23 21.10 -26.04
N GLU A 222 16.15 22.01 -26.22
CA GLU A 222 17.28 22.13 -25.30
C GLU A 222 16.74 22.57 -23.94
N SER A 223 17.13 21.90 -22.87
CA SER A 223 16.62 22.17 -21.52
C SER A 223 16.94 23.57 -21.05
N PHE A 224 18.12 24.09 -21.40
CA PHE A 224 18.53 25.45 -21.08
C PHE A 224 18.24 26.36 -22.27
N GLY A 225 17.55 27.49 -21.99
CA GLY A 225 17.15 28.45 -23.02
C GLY A 225 16.03 28.02 -23.95
N ALA A 226 15.45 26.83 -23.76
CA ALA A 226 14.29 26.31 -24.49
C ALA A 226 14.39 26.40 -26.03
N ARG A 227 15.61 26.26 -26.58
CA ARG A 227 15.81 26.27 -28.03
C ARG A 227 15.16 25.02 -28.62
N HIS A 228 14.37 25.21 -29.68
CA HIS A 228 13.73 24.13 -30.38
C HIS A 228 14.75 23.18 -31.02
N TRP A 229 14.70 21.88 -30.63
CA TRP A 229 15.59 20.84 -31.15
C TRP A 229 14.97 20.08 -32.32
N GLY A 230 13.70 19.64 -32.19
CA GLY A 230 13.05 18.90 -33.25
C GLY A 230 11.57 18.60 -33.02
N ASP A 231 10.85 18.34 -34.11
CA ASP A 231 9.46 17.90 -34.10
C ASP A 231 9.41 16.36 -34.18
N LEU A 232 8.73 15.72 -33.26
CA LEU A 232 8.51 14.27 -33.26
C LEU A 232 7.14 13.95 -33.87
N LYS A 233 7.08 13.85 -35.20
CA LYS A 233 5.82 13.74 -35.96
C LYS A 233 5.32 12.31 -36.11
N GLY A 234 4.05 12.05 -35.78
CA GLY A 234 3.43 10.75 -36.07
C GLY A 234 2.38 10.30 -35.07
N GLN A 235 2.15 11.05 -34.00
CA GLN A 235 0.98 10.87 -33.13
C GLN A 235 -0.29 11.29 -33.88
N LYS A 236 -1.37 10.55 -33.69
CA LYS A 236 -2.67 10.83 -34.32
C LYS A 236 -3.68 11.41 -33.34
N ALA A 237 -3.37 11.42 -32.06
CA ALA A 237 -4.16 11.96 -30.97
C ALA A 237 -3.23 12.41 -29.84
N GLY A 238 -3.80 12.93 -28.76
CA GLY A 238 -3.09 13.49 -27.64
C GLY A 238 -1.97 12.59 -27.09
N VAL A 239 -0.86 13.20 -26.74
CA VAL A 239 0.27 12.54 -26.04
C VAL A 239 -0.13 12.41 -24.58
N THR A 240 -0.15 11.19 -24.05
CA THR A 240 -0.58 10.92 -22.67
C THR A 240 0.59 10.74 -21.70
N ALA A 241 1.72 10.26 -22.20
CA ALA A 241 2.92 10.09 -21.40
C ALA A 241 4.18 10.11 -22.25
N ILE A 242 5.26 10.55 -21.64
CA ILE A 242 6.63 10.54 -22.19
C ILE A 242 7.54 9.94 -21.13
N ASP A 243 8.41 9.01 -21.54
CA ASP A 243 9.43 8.47 -20.65
C ASP A 243 10.73 8.20 -21.41
N TRP A 244 11.86 8.55 -20.79
CA TRP A 244 13.18 8.39 -21.37
C TRP A 244 13.82 7.06 -20.95
N ARG A 245 14.44 6.37 -21.90
CA ARG A 245 15.35 5.28 -21.56
C ARG A 245 16.54 5.82 -20.76
N ALA A 246 17.05 5.03 -19.83
CA ALA A 246 18.06 5.48 -18.87
C ALA A 246 19.36 6.03 -19.52
N ASP A 247 19.66 5.65 -20.75
CA ASP A 247 20.81 6.13 -21.51
C ASP A 247 20.59 7.49 -22.22
N GLY A 248 19.34 8.00 -22.20
CA GLY A 248 18.97 9.25 -22.85
C GLY A 248 18.92 9.22 -24.38
N VAL A 249 19.17 8.06 -25.01
CA VAL A 249 19.21 7.94 -26.48
C VAL A 249 17.81 7.77 -27.09
N VAL A 250 16.92 7.08 -26.36
CA VAL A 250 15.58 6.76 -26.84
C VAL A 250 14.53 7.25 -25.87
N LEU A 251 13.49 7.88 -26.39
CA LEU A 251 12.31 8.16 -25.62
C LEU A 251 11.11 7.36 -26.13
N ALA A 252 10.24 6.95 -25.22
CA ALA A 252 8.95 6.34 -25.49
C ALA A 252 7.83 7.33 -25.25
N THR A 253 6.83 7.30 -26.11
CA THR A 253 5.62 8.14 -25.97
C THR A 253 4.37 7.29 -26.11
N ALA A 254 3.40 7.53 -25.24
CA ALA A 254 2.06 6.95 -25.30
C ALA A 254 1.08 7.98 -25.87
N SER A 255 0.05 7.50 -26.58
CA SER A 255 -0.97 8.35 -27.18
C SER A 255 -2.38 7.84 -26.95
N GLU A 256 -3.34 8.76 -26.94
CA GLU A 256 -4.77 8.46 -26.93
C GLU A 256 -5.23 7.66 -28.16
N ASP A 257 -4.43 7.62 -29.25
CA ASP A 257 -4.69 6.76 -30.41
C ASP A 257 -4.42 5.26 -30.16
N GLY A 258 -3.97 4.92 -28.95
CA GLY A 258 -3.70 3.54 -28.53
C GLY A 258 -2.30 3.04 -28.87
N THR A 259 -1.45 3.90 -29.42
CA THR A 259 -0.09 3.52 -29.84
C THR A 259 0.97 3.89 -28.80
N ILE A 260 2.10 3.19 -28.88
CA ILE A 260 3.38 3.61 -28.31
C ILE A 260 4.35 3.85 -29.45
N HIS A 261 5.09 4.94 -29.36
CA HIS A 261 6.15 5.27 -30.31
C HIS A 261 7.49 5.33 -29.60
N LEU A 262 8.54 4.88 -30.28
CA LEU A 262 9.94 5.07 -29.87
C LEU A 262 10.61 6.04 -30.81
N TRP A 263 11.38 6.96 -30.24
CA TRP A 263 12.06 8.03 -30.94
C TRP A 263 13.54 8.07 -30.56
N GLU A 264 14.37 8.31 -31.54
CA GLU A 264 15.78 8.61 -31.35
C GLU A 264 15.94 10.10 -31.01
N ALA A 265 16.57 10.40 -29.88
CA ALA A 265 16.64 11.76 -29.36
C ALA A 265 17.49 12.69 -30.25
N ASP A 266 18.64 12.22 -30.70
CA ASP A 266 19.62 13.03 -31.44
C ASP A 266 19.10 13.45 -32.81
N THR A 267 18.34 12.61 -33.49
CA THR A 267 17.83 12.86 -34.85
C THR A 267 16.36 13.26 -34.89
N ALA A 268 15.67 13.21 -33.75
CA ALA A 268 14.22 13.36 -33.66
C ALA A 268 13.44 12.40 -34.58
N LYS A 269 14.02 11.26 -34.97
CA LYS A 269 13.41 10.29 -35.87
C LYS A 269 12.64 9.23 -35.11
N LYS A 270 11.52 8.83 -35.71
CA LYS A 270 10.74 7.70 -35.20
C LYS A 270 11.46 6.39 -35.52
N LEU A 271 11.81 5.64 -34.48
CA LEU A 271 12.44 4.32 -34.57
C LEU A 271 11.38 3.25 -34.79
N LYS A 272 10.29 3.31 -34.01
CA LYS A 272 9.25 2.28 -34.02
C LYS A 272 7.90 2.81 -33.52
N SER A 273 6.82 2.13 -33.90
CA SER A 273 5.50 2.32 -33.33
C SER A 273 4.68 1.05 -33.41
N TRP A 274 3.78 0.84 -32.44
CA TRP A 274 2.84 -0.28 -32.43
C TRP A 274 1.56 0.09 -31.68
N SER A 275 0.49 -0.63 -32.00
CA SER A 275 -0.76 -0.55 -31.24
C SER A 275 -0.59 -1.29 -29.92
N ALA A 276 -0.68 -0.57 -28.82
CA ALA A 276 -0.44 -1.10 -27.48
C ALA A 276 -1.75 -1.43 -26.74
N HIS A 277 -2.69 -0.48 -26.72
CA HIS A 277 -3.94 -0.63 -25.98
C HIS A 277 -5.15 -0.23 -26.82
N GLY A 278 -6.21 -1.03 -26.75
CA GLY A 278 -7.48 -0.68 -27.36
C GLY A 278 -8.12 0.53 -26.67
N GLY A 279 -8.54 1.53 -27.48
CA GLY A 279 -9.20 2.73 -26.99
C GLY A 279 -8.30 3.83 -26.42
N GLY A 280 -6.98 3.62 -26.33
CA GLY A 280 -6.00 4.61 -25.90
C GLY A 280 -4.97 4.06 -24.92
N THR A 281 -3.71 4.42 -25.11
CA THR A 281 -2.63 4.19 -24.16
C THR A 281 -2.57 5.38 -23.21
N THR A 282 -2.61 5.15 -21.91
CA THR A 282 -2.68 6.22 -20.90
C THR A 282 -1.34 6.53 -20.25
N ASP A 283 -0.49 5.52 -20.12
CA ASP A 283 0.86 5.72 -19.57
C ASP A 283 1.84 4.65 -20.08
N VAL A 284 3.13 5.01 -20.13
CA VAL A 284 4.25 4.14 -20.52
C VAL A 284 5.48 4.47 -19.69
N ARG A 285 6.19 3.44 -19.25
CA ARG A 285 7.46 3.56 -18.48
C ARG A 285 8.49 2.56 -18.96
N TRP A 286 9.74 2.99 -18.99
CA TRP A 286 10.88 2.11 -19.17
C TRP A 286 11.20 1.34 -17.89
N LEU A 287 11.49 0.05 -18.04
CA LEU A 287 12.19 -0.73 -17.03
C LEU A 287 13.70 -0.54 -17.19
N ASN A 288 14.44 -0.77 -16.11
CA ASN A 288 15.90 -0.64 -16.10
C ASN A 288 16.62 -1.60 -17.06
N ASP A 289 15.96 -2.66 -17.49
CA ASP A 289 16.47 -3.68 -18.41
C ASP A 289 16.15 -3.39 -19.89
N GLY A 290 15.57 -2.23 -20.19
CA GLY A 290 15.24 -1.80 -21.54
C GLY A 290 13.91 -2.31 -22.07
N ARG A 291 13.09 -2.97 -21.24
CA ARG A 291 11.68 -3.27 -21.53
C ARG A 291 10.80 -2.07 -21.21
N LEU A 292 9.55 -2.16 -21.63
CA LEU A 292 8.54 -1.12 -21.33
C LEU A 292 7.34 -1.74 -20.61
N VAL A 293 6.73 -0.96 -19.75
CA VAL A 293 5.42 -1.26 -19.17
C VAL A 293 4.45 -0.18 -19.61
N SER A 294 3.22 -0.57 -19.90
CA SER A 294 2.16 0.37 -20.26
C SER A 294 0.81 -0.06 -19.70
N THR A 295 -0.07 0.91 -19.57
CA THR A 295 -1.49 0.71 -19.26
C THR A 295 -2.36 1.55 -20.20
N GLY A 296 -3.65 1.25 -20.27
CA GLY A 296 -4.54 1.92 -21.18
C GLY A 296 -6.03 1.75 -20.86
N ARG A 297 -6.88 2.24 -21.77
CA ARG A 297 -8.33 2.20 -21.63
C ARG A 297 -8.91 0.79 -21.71
N ASP A 298 -8.16 -0.18 -22.24
CA ASP A 298 -8.51 -1.61 -22.21
C ASP A 298 -8.33 -2.25 -20.83
N ARG A 299 -7.95 -1.48 -19.81
CA ARG A 299 -7.73 -1.88 -18.41
C ARG A 299 -6.59 -2.87 -18.21
N LYS A 300 -5.73 -3.06 -19.21
CA LYS A 300 -4.64 -4.01 -19.15
C LYS A 300 -3.34 -3.35 -18.74
N VAL A 301 -2.50 -4.11 -18.06
CA VAL A 301 -1.10 -3.77 -17.77
C VAL A 301 -0.22 -4.72 -18.56
N LYS A 302 0.58 -4.19 -19.48
CA LYS A 302 1.36 -4.96 -20.45
C LYS A 302 2.84 -4.65 -20.35
N VAL A 303 3.67 -5.68 -20.55
CA VAL A 303 5.12 -5.56 -20.66
C VAL A 303 5.54 -5.84 -22.11
N TRP A 304 6.37 -4.96 -22.64
CA TRP A 304 6.85 -4.99 -24.02
C TRP A 304 8.36 -5.11 -24.05
N LYS A 305 8.87 -5.83 -25.03
CA LYS A 305 10.30 -5.81 -25.34
C LYS A 305 10.68 -4.49 -26.02
N ALA A 306 11.98 -4.18 -26.03
CA ALA A 306 12.49 -2.98 -26.72
C ALA A 306 12.16 -2.93 -28.24
N ASP A 307 11.90 -4.08 -28.83
CA ASP A 307 11.47 -4.18 -30.23
C ASP A 307 9.95 -3.94 -30.43
N GLY A 308 9.19 -3.62 -29.38
CA GLY A 308 7.74 -3.36 -29.42
C GLY A 308 6.90 -4.64 -29.47
N SER A 309 7.47 -5.83 -29.39
CA SER A 309 6.72 -7.07 -29.27
C SER A 309 6.16 -7.22 -27.86
N LEU A 310 4.90 -7.67 -27.73
CA LEU A 310 4.30 -7.97 -26.43
C LEU A 310 5.05 -9.15 -25.78
N GLU A 311 5.61 -8.92 -24.60
CA GLU A 311 6.24 -9.98 -23.83
C GLU A 311 5.20 -10.71 -22.97
N LYS A 312 4.39 -9.95 -22.23
CA LYS A 312 3.36 -10.50 -21.35
C LYS A 312 2.31 -9.45 -20.96
N GLU A 313 1.15 -9.94 -20.56
CA GLU A 313 0.12 -9.18 -19.87
C GLU A 313 0.19 -9.54 -18.38
N LEU A 314 0.37 -8.53 -17.50
CA LEU A 314 0.48 -8.74 -16.06
C LEU A 314 -0.87 -8.97 -15.40
N GLY A 315 -1.92 -8.33 -15.93
CA GLY A 315 -3.27 -8.47 -15.43
C GLY A 315 -4.22 -7.40 -15.95
N THR A 316 -5.46 -7.50 -15.48
CA THR A 316 -6.54 -6.56 -15.80
C THR A 316 -6.89 -5.76 -14.54
N LEU A 317 -6.98 -4.45 -14.69
CA LEU A 317 -7.42 -3.52 -13.65
C LEU A 317 -8.96 -3.51 -13.56
N PRO A 318 -9.53 -3.16 -12.41
CA PRO A 318 -10.98 -2.97 -12.24
C PRO A 318 -11.58 -1.94 -13.20
N ASP A 319 -10.85 -0.86 -13.46
CA ASP A 319 -11.26 0.22 -14.34
C ASP A 319 -10.13 0.64 -15.29
N ILE A 320 -10.36 1.68 -16.11
CA ILE A 320 -9.37 2.24 -17.03
C ILE A 320 -8.05 2.50 -16.30
N GLY A 321 -6.98 1.91 -16.80
CA GLY A 321 -5.65 2.17 -16.26
C GLY A 321 -5.22 3.62 -16.57
N THR A 322 -4.70 4.31 -15.58
CA THR A 322 -4.34 5.74 -15.68
C THR A 322 -2.84 5.97 -15.63
N LYS A 323 -2.16 5.35 -14.69
CA LYS A 323 -0.71 5.53 -14.45
C LYS A 323 -0.04 4.19 -14.13
N VAL A 324 1.23 4.08 -14.49
CA VAL A 324 2.11 2.98 -14.10
C VAL A 324 3.43 3.52 -13.55
N ALA A 325 4.00 2.82 -12.58
CA ALA A 325 5.36 3.05 -12.08
C ALA A 325 6.07 1.71 -11.90
N VAL A 326 7.40 1.74 -11.91
CA VAL A 326 8.24 0.54 -11.80
C VAL A 326 9.33 0.78 -10.76
N THR A 327 9.48 -0.14 -9.83
CA THR A 327 10.54 -0.07 -8.82
C THR A 327 11.90 -0.51 -9.39
N SER A 328 12.97 0.08 -8.86
CA SER A 328 14.33 -0.15 -9.37
C SER A 328 15.01 -1.42 -8.86
N GLY A 329 14.67 -1.89 -7.67
CA GLY A 329 15.29 -3.05 -7.03
C GLY A 329 14.71 -4.38 -7.51
N HIS A 330 13.57 -4.75 -6.99
CA HIS A 330 12.75 -5.84 -7.54
C HIS A 330 11.80 -5.23 -8.56
N PRO A 331 11.64 -5.80 -9.75
CA PRO A 331 10.79 -5.22 -10.77
C PRO A 331 9.30 -5.39 -10.40
N LEU A 332 8.83 -4.60 -9.44
CA LEU A 332 7.41 -4.47 -9.14
C LEU A 332 6.81 -3.43 -10.07
N VAL A 333 5.65 -3.74 -10.62
CA VAL A 333 4.85 -2.83 -11.43
C VAL A 333 3.65 -2.38 -10.62
N ILE A 334 3.54 -1.09 -10.43
CA ILE A 334 2.44 -0.45 -9.71
C ILE A 334 1.55 0.24 -10.75
N ALA A 335 0.28 -0.12 -10.78
CA ALA A 335 -0.68 0.44 -11.73
C ALA A 335 -1.90 1.02 -11.00
N GLY A 336 -2.21 2.27 -11.30
CA GLY A 336 -3.40 2.99 -10.84
C GLY A 336 -4.49 2.99 -11.89
N ASP A 337 -5.73 3.05 -11.46
CA ASP A 337 -6.90 3.11 -12.33
C ASP A 337 -7.85 4.27 -12.03
N TRP A 338 -8.87 4.41 -12.87
CA TRP A 338 -9.89 5.45 -12.76
C TRP A 338 -10.77 5.32 -11.52
N SER A 339 -10.95 4.11 -11.00
CA SER A 339 -11.70 3.88 -9.75
C SER A 339 -10.94 4.26 -8.49
N GLY A 340 -9.66 4.61 -8.63
CA GLY A 340 -8.77 4.94 -7.53
C GLY A 340 -8.04 3.74 -6.95
N GLN A 341 -8.17 2.55 -7.53
CA GLN A 341 -7.41 1.39 -7.06
C GLN A 341 -5.97 1.44 -7.57
N VAL A 342 -5.03 1.13 -6.68
CA VAL A 342 -3.61 0.95 -7.01
C VAL A 342 -3.24 -0.51 -6.82
N THR A 343 -2.89 -1.17 -7.91
CA THR A 343 -2.56 -2.60 -7.91
C THR A 343 -1.06 -2.81 -8.09
N VAL A 344 -0.48 -3.71 -7.30
CA VAL A 344 0.93 -4.11 -7.38
C VAL A 344 1.03 -5.47 -8.07
N TYR A 345 1.86 -5.54 -9.11
CA TYR A 345 2.16 -6.75 -9.86
C TYR A 345 3.64 -7.11 -9.75
N ASP A 346 3.93 -8.39 -9.89
CA ASP A 346 5.29 -8.89 -10.12
C ASP A 346 5.67 -8.60 -11.59
N GLY A 347 6.68 -7.77 -11.83
CA GLY A 347 7.14 -7.44 -13.18
C GLY A 347 7.85 -8.59 -13.90
N SER A 348 8.22 -9.66 -13.19
CA SER A 348 8.87 -10.84 -13.76
C SER A 348 7.88 -11.90 -14.27
N LYS A 349 6.71 -12.00 -13.66
CA LYS A 349 5.65 -12.98 -13.98
C LYS A 349 4.25 -12.36 -13.85
N PRO A 350 3.25 -12.86 -14.58
CA PRO A 350 1.88 -12.34 -14.49
C PRO A 350 1.25 -12.74 -13.15
N ALA A 351 1.56 -12.00 -12.09
CA ALA A 351 1.02 -12.22 -10.75
C ALA A 351 0.66 -10.90 -10.07
N LYS A 352 -0.59 -10.78 -9.66
CA LYS A 352 -1.07 -9.72 -8.77
C LYS A 352 -0.60 -10.03 -7.35
N LEU A 353 0.17 -9.13 -6.76
CA LEU A 353 0.69 -9.26 -5.40
C LEU A 353 -0.23 -8.65 -4.35
N GLY A 354 -1.02 -7.65 -4.72
CA GLY A 354 -1.96 -6.98 -3.82
C GLY A 354 -2.35 -5.60 -4.31
N VAL A 355 -2.87 -4.79 -3.38
CA VAL A 355 -3.28 -3.41 -3.64
C VAL A 355 -2.68 -2.50 -2.58
N LEU A 356 -2.49 -1.21 -2.93
CA LEU A 356 -2.16 -0.13 -2.00
C LEU A 356 -3.45 0.62 -1.67
N ASP A 357 -3.61 1.00 -0.41
CA ASP A 357 -4.78 1.75 0.05
C ASP A 357 -4.64 3.24 -0.28
N SER A 358 -5.19 3.66 -1.39
CA SER A 358 -5.15 5.04 -1.90
C SER A 358 -6.11 6.00 -1.18
N ASN A 359 -6.99 5.49 -0.32
CA ASN A 359 -7.95 6.29 0.46
C ASN A 359 -7.95 5.82 1.93
N PRO A 360 -6.81 5.92 2.62
CA PRO A 360 -6.67 5.40 3.96
C PRO A 360 -7.66 6.08 4.92
N MET A 361 -8.30 5.28 5.76
CA MET A 361 -9.19 5.79 6.80
C MET A 361 -8.40 6.63 7.82
N PRO A 362 -8.98 7.71 8.38
CA PRO A 362 -8.42 8.43 9.51
C PRO A 362 -8.00 7.51 10.66
N LEU A 363 -6.93 7.83 11.36
CA LEU A 363 -6.42 7.01 12.48
C LEU A 363 -7.51 6.77 13.53
N SER A 364 -8.34 7.77 13.82
CA SER A 364 -9.49 7.62 14.70
C SER A 364 -10.41 6.49 14.27
N GLN A 365 -10.76 6.39 12.97
CA GLN A 365 -11.63 5.33 12.45
C GLN A 365 -10.91 3.96 12.40
N ARG A 366 -9.60 3.94 12.15
CA ARG A 366 -8.81 2.70 12.21
C ARG A 366 -8.75 2.15 13.62
N ILE A 367 -8.55 3.03 14.59
CA ILE A 367 -8.56 2.67 16.01
C ILE A 367 -9.97 2.20 16.41
N ASP A 368 -11.01 2.95 16.03
CA ASP A 368 -12.42 2.60 16.20
C ASP A 368 -12.71 1.18 15.65
N ARG A 369 -12.24 0.86 14.47
CA ARG A 369 -12.38 -0.47 13.86
C ARG A 369 -11.57 -1.54 14.61
N ALA A 370 -10.30 -1.25 14.93
CA ALA A 370 -9.46 -2.15 15.67
C ALA A 370 -10.02 -2.44 17.07
N GLN A 371 -10.58 -1.44 17.74
CA GLN A 371 -11.28 -1.56 19.01
C GLN A 371 -12.50 -2.47 18.90
N LYS A 372 -13.36 -2.24 17.91
CA LYS A 372 -14.54 -3.09 17.65
C LYS A 372 -14.13 -4.54 17.37
N MET A 373 -13.02 -4.77 16.64
CA MET A 373 -12.49 -6.11 16.38
C MET A 373 -11.83 -6.77 17.62
N ALA A 374 -11.16 -6.01 18.51
CA ALA A 374 -10.63 -6.53 19.77
C ALA A 374 -11.78 -6.90 20.74
N ILE A 375 -12.82 -6.08 20.82
CA ILE A 375 -14.02 -6.33 21.61
C ILE A 375 -14.76 -7.59 21.12
N ALA A 376 -14.98 -7.72 19.80
CA ALA A 376 -15.60 -8.91 19.23
C ALA A 376 -14.78 -10.18 19.45
N SER A 377 -13.45 -10.08 19.37
CA SER A 377 -12.56 -11.21 19.64
C SER A 377 -12.57 -11.65 21.11
N LYS A 378 -12.75 -10.74 22.07
CA LYS A 378 -12.89 -11.03 23.50
C LYS A 378 -14.20 -11.73 23.84
N GLN A 379 -15.32 -11.27 23.25
CA GLN A 379 -16.61 -11.92 23.45
C GLN A 379 -16.60 -13.38 22.98
N ILE A 380 -16.00 -13.63 21.83
CA ILE A 380 -15.80 -14.98 21.31
C ILE A 380 -14.95 -15.83 22.30
N GLU A 381 -13.97 -15.24 22.94
CA GLU A 381 -13.07 -15.92 23.89
C GLU A 381 -13.76 -16.21 25.24
N GLU A 382 -14.57 -15.27 25.77
CA GLU A 382 -15.35 -15.46 27.00
C GLU A 382 -16.48 -16.51 26.84
N GLU A 383 -17.10 -16.57 25.67
CA GLU A 383 -18.10 -17.61 25.37
C GLU A 383 -17.49 -19.00 25.23
N ALA A 384 -16.32 -19.13 24.56
CA ALA A 384 -15.57 -20.41 24.53
C ALA A 384 -15.14 -20.83 25.94
N LEU A 385 -14.87 -19.87 26.81
CA LEU A 385 -14.54 -20.13 28.20
C LEU A 385 -15.72 -20.72 28.98
N LEU A 386 -16.91 -20.12 28.87
CA LEU A 386 -18.11 -20.56 29.57
C LEU A 386 -18.57 -21.96 29.12
N GLU A 387 -18.46 -22.29 27.83
CA GLU A 387 -18.73 -23.63 27.30
C GLU A 387 -17.75 -24.68 27.80
N LYS A 388 -16.49 -24.32 27.91
CA LYS A 388 -15.45 -25.17 28.46
C LYS A 388 -15.69 -25.48 29.93
N GLU A 389 -16.14 -24.51 30.74
CA GLU A 389 -16.54 -24.74 32.15
C GLU A 389 -17.76 -25.67 32.23
N LYS A 390 -18.73 -25.49 31.35
CA LYS A 390 -19.90 -26.41 31.24
C LYS A 390 -19.46 -27.80 30.81
N ALA A 391 -18.49 -27.95 29.90
CA ALA A 391 -17.97 -29.26 29.49
C ALA A 391 -17.17 -29.94 30.61
N ILE A 392 -16.35 -29.21 31.33
CA ILE A 392 -15.63 -29.73 32.51
C ILE A 392 -16.61 -30.27 33.55
N LYS A 393 -17.68 -29.52 33.87
CA LYS A 393 -18.73 -29.95 34.79
C LYS A 393 -19.48 -31.18 34.30
N THR A 394 -19.72 -31.28 32.99
CA THR A 394 -20.39 -32.45 32.39
C THR A 394 -19.48 -33.68 32.37
N GLU A 395 -18.20 -33.52 32.05
CA GLU A 395 -17.20 -34.57 32.04
C GLU A 395 -16.90 -35.07 33.48
N ALA A 396 -16.85 -34.18 34.48
CA ALA A 396 -16.74 -34.52 35.90
C ALA A 396 -17.99 -35.30 36.37
N ASN A 397 -19.17 -34.90 35.95
CA ASN A 397 -20.42 -35.62 36.24
C ASN A 397 -20.45 -37.01 35.56
N LEU A 398 -19.89 -37.12 34.34
CA LEU A 398 -19.68 -38.37 33.62
C LEU A 398 -18.75 -39.31 34.35
N VAL A 399 -17.58 -38.79 34.83
CA VAL A 399 -16.61 -39.57 35.61
C VAL A 399 -17.20 -40.04 36.92
N ALA A 400 -17.97 -39.17 37.63
CA ALA A 400 -18.66 -39.53 38.87
C ALA A 400 -19.74 -40.62 38.64
N ARG A 401 -20.52 -40.52 37.57
CA ARG A 401 -21.52 -41.51 37.18
C ARG A 401 -20.90 -42.82 36.73
N LEU A 402 -19.78 -42.77 36.03
CA LEU A 402 -19.01 -43.96 35.63
C LEU A 402 -18.44 -44.66 36.86
N ALA A 403 -17.94 -43.91 37.84
CA ALA A 403 -17.44 -44.44 39.13
C ALA A 403 -18.57 -45.08 39.97
N ALA A 404 -19.78 -44.46 39.96
CA ALA A 404 -20.96 -45.02 40.64
C ALA A 404 -21.48 -46.30 39.96
N ALA A 405 -21.50 -46.34 38.62
CA ALA A 405 -21.86 -47.51 37.85
C ALA A 405 -20.89 -48.67 38.04
N ASN A 406 -19.58 -48.38 38.10
CA ASN A 406 -18.55 -49.39 38.40
C ASN A 406 -18.70 -49.97 39.81
N LYS A 407 -19.13 -49.13 40.78
CA LYS A 407 -19.40 -49.57 42.18
C LYS A 407 -20.65 -50.46 42.27
N SER A 408 -21.67 -50.22 41.42
CA SER A 408 -22.90 -51.00 41.39
C SER A 408 -22.80 -52.29 40.60
N LEU A 409 -21.79 -52.43 39.76
CA LEU A 409 -21.51 -53.62 38.95
C LEU A 409 -20.54 -54.59 39.62
N GLY A 410 -20.21 -54.34 40.91
CA GLY A 410 -19.28 -55.17 41.68
C GLY A 410 -19.58 -56.63 41.58
N ASP A 411 -18.64 -57.39 41.07
CA ASP A 411 -18.31 -58.80 41.30
C ASP A 411 -17.53 -59.51 40.18
N SER A 412 -17.17 -58.78 39.11
CA SER A 412 -16.18 -59.34 38.17
C SER A 412 -14.93 -58.44 38.06
N GLY A 413 -13.89 -58.83 38.71
CA GLY A 413 -12.66 -58.02 38.84
C GLY A 413 -11.96 -57.67 37.52
N ALA A 414 -12.25 -58.30 36.41
CA ALA A 414 -11.70 -57.98 35.09
C ALA A 414 -12.44 -56.80 34.41
N GLU A 415 -13.73 -56.67 34.62
CA GLU A 415 -14.56 -55.59 34.08
C GLU A 415 -14.38 -54.27 34.84
N GLN A 416 -14.27 -54.37 36.18
CA GLN A 416 -13.96 -53.22 37.05
C GLN A 416 -12.61 -52.55 36.70
N LYS A 417 -11.56 -53.36 36.42
CA LYS A 417 -10.25 -52.83 36.01
C LYS A 417 -10.31 -52.08 34.68
N LYS A 418 -11.07 -52.60 33.70
CA LYS A 418 -11.24 -51.92 32.40
C LYS A 418 -12.05 -50.62 32.51
N LYS A 419 -13.11 -50.61 33.32
CA LYS A 419 -13.98 -49.42 33.53
C LYS A 419 -13.26 -48.33 34.36
N LYS A 420 -12.43 -48.71 35.32
CA LYS A 420 -11.59 -47.79 36.08
C LYS A 420 -10.52 -47.11 35.23
N ALA A 421 -9.88 -47.83 34.31
CA ALA A 421 -8.93 -47.29 33.37
C ALA A 421 -9.56 -46.26 32.41
N LEU A 422 -10.82 -46.47 32.03
CA LEU A 422 -11.58 -45.55 31.19
C LEU A 422 -11.90 -44.23 31.93
N ALA A 423 -12.23 -44.32 33.24
CA ALA A 423 -12.49 -43.14 34.07
C ALA A 423 -11.24 -42.30 34.34
N GLU A 424 -10.10 -42.91 34.50
CA GLU A 424 -8.80 -42.25 34.69
C GLU A 424 -8.34 -41.53 33.39
N ALA A 425 -8.58 -42.15 32.20
CA ALA A 425 -8.29 -41.53 30.89
C ALA A 425 -9.15 -40.29 30.63
N ALA A 426 -10.45 -40.36 30.98
CA ALA A 426 -11.38 -39.25 30.86
C ALA A 426 -11.04 -38.05 31.78
N ALA A 427 -10.59 -38.35 33.01
CA ALA A 427 -10.11 -37.31 33.97
C ALA A 427 -8.82 -36.61 33.51
N GLY A 428 -7.94 -37.36 32.83
CA GLY A 428 -6.73 -36.78 32.18
C GLY A 428 -7.08 -35.84 31.04
N GLY A 429 -8.08 -36.22 30.26
CA GLY A 429 -8.62 -35.34 29.20
C GLY A 429 -9.23 -34.05 29.74
N LEU A 430 -9.92 -34.12 30.88
CA LEU A 430 -10.50 -32.98 31.59
C LEU A 430 -9.41 -32.01 32.08
N LYS A 431 -8.33 -32.50 32.69
CA LYS A 431 -7.19 -31.67 33.11
C LYS A 431 -6.53 -30.91 31.94
N THR A 432 -6.43 -31.59 30.80
CA THR A 432 -5.89 -30.94 29.59
C THR A 432 -6.81 -29.83 29.10
N ALA A 433 -8.12 -30.07 29.16
CA ALA A 433 -9.14 -29.10 28.84
C ALA A 433 -9.14 -27.89 29.81
N GLU A 434 -8.91 -28.14 31.10
CA GLU A 434 -8.81 -27.13 32.15
C GLU A 434 -7.56 -26.23 32.01
N ALA A 435 -6.42 -26.80 31.68
CA ALA A 435 -5.21 -26.04 31.39
C ALA A 435 -5.36 -25.11 30.19
N GLN A 436 -6.06 -25.56 29.16
CA GLN A 436 -6.36 -24.73 28.00
C GLN A 436 -7.35 -23.60 28.31
N LEU A 437 -8.26 -23.82 29.29
CA LEU A 437 -9.21 -22.83 29.79
C LEU A 437 -8.52 -21.69 30.53
N LEU A 438 -7.53 -22.01 31.34
CA LEU A 438 -6.77 -21.01 32.09
C LEU A 438 -6.01 -20.06 31.16
N VAL A 439 -5.44 -20.59 30.07
CA VAL A 439 -4.75 -19.78 29.05
C VAL A 439 -5.73 -18.83 28.35
N ALA A 440 -6.96 -19.28 28.09
CA ALA A 440 -8.00 -18.46 27.52
C ALA A 440 -8.41 -17.31 28.45
N LYS A 441 -8.60 -17.57 29.75
CA LYS A 441 -8.91 -16.55 30.78
C LYS A 441 -7.88 -15.43 30.84
N THR A 442 -6.60 -15.77 30.77
CA THR A 442 -5.52 -14.79 30.87
C THR A 442 -5.51 -13.80 29.71
N LYS A 443 -5.88 -14.24 28.51
CA LYS A 443 -5.91 -13.39 27.31
C LYS A 443 -7.08 -12.43 27.28
N VAL A 444 -8.25 -12.86 27.77
CA VAL A 444 -9.43 -12.03 27.94
C VAL A 444 -9.18 -10.91 28.94
N LYS A 445 -8.51 -11.23 30.04
CA LYS A 445 -8.14 -10.24 31.07
C LYS A 445 -7.30 -9.10 30.46
N LYS A 446 -6.28 -9.43 29.64
CA LYS A 446 -5.44 -8.42 28.98
C LYS A 446 -6.21 -7.52 28.01
N ALA A 447 -7.15 -8.07 27.25
CA ALA A 447 -7.98 -7.27 26.34
C ALA A 447 -8.91 -6.30 27.10
N SER A 448 -9.42 -6.72 28.27
CA SER A 448 -10.27 -5.87 29.13
C SER A 448 -9.48 -4.72 29.78
N GLU A 449 -8.23 -4.99 30.12
CA GLU A 449 -7.32 -3.96 30.67
C GLU A 449 -7.02 -2.86 29.63
N ILE A 450 -6.89 -3.21 28.34
CA ILE A 450 -6.68 -2.25 27.25
C ILE A 450 -7.91 -1.34 27.08
N VAL A 451 -9.12 -1.90 27.06
CA VAL A 451 -10.36 -1.11 26.97
C VAL A 451 -10.50 -0.20 28.18
N SER A 452 -10.22 -0.69 29.40
CA SER A 452 -10.27 0.11 30.62
C SER A 452 -9.24 1.24 30.65
N SER A 453 -8.05 1.02 30.11
CA SER A 453 -7.02 2.07 29.99
C SER A 453 -7.45 3.16 28.99
N LEU A 454 -8.12 2.77 27.90
CA LEU A 454 -8.66 3.69 26.92
C LEU A 454 -9.82 4.52 27.45
N GLU A 455 -10.72 3.92 28.23
CA GLU A 455 -11.80 4.64 28.91
C GLU A 455 -11.24 5.70 29.89
N LYS A 456 -10.13 5.38 30.55
CA LYS A 456 -9.44 6.32 31.43
C LYS A 456 -8.82 7.49 30.65
N THR A 457 -8.18 7.19 29.52
CA THR A 457 -7.57 8.20 28.64
C THR A 457 -8.63 9.13 28.01
N VAL A 458 -9.81 8.61 27.67
CA VAL A 458 -10.96 9.40 27.16
C VAL A 458 -11.50 10.35 28.23
N ASN A 459 -11.52 9.91 29.49
CA ASN A 459 -12.01 10.73 30.62
C ASN A 459 -11.01 11.82 31.06
N ASP A 460 -9.71 11.56 30.90
CA ASP A 460 -8.61 12.46 31.27
C ASP A 460 -8.32 13.54 30.22
N THR A 461 -8.91 13.47 29.03
CA THR A 461 -8.70 14.43 27.93
C THR A 461 -9.64 15.62 28.07
N ASN A 462 -9.11 16.80 28.40
CA ASN A 462 -9.93 18.01 28.68
C ASN A 462 -10.30 18.84 27.44
N GLU A 463 -9.76 18.58 26.26
CA GLU A 463 -10.10 19.31 25.03
C GLU A 463 -11.21 18.64 24.22
N SER A 464 -12.16 19.43 23.71
CA SER A 464 -13.37 18.90 23.02
C SER A 464 -13.07 18.12 21.74
N SER A 465 -12.03 18.51 20.98
CA SER A 465 -11.59 17.78 19.77
C SER A 465 -10.86 16.48 20.10
N GLY A 466 -10.06 16.48 21.17
CA GLY A 466 -9.40 15.30 21.70
C GLY A 466 -10.39 14.26 22.26
N LYS A 467 -11.47 14.71 22.91
CA LYS A 467 -12.57 13.85 23.40
C LYS A 467 -13.36 13.18 22.29
N GLU A 468 -13.58 13.84 21.18
CA GLU A 468 -14.31 13.26 20.04
C GLU A 468 -13.48 12.18 19.34
N VAL A 469 -12.18 12.43 19.13
CA VAL A 469 -11.24 11.45 18.55
C VAL A 469 -11.06 10.27 19.51
N ALA A 470 -10.82 10.53 20.79
CA ALA A 470 -10.68 9.50 21.82
C ALA A 470 -11.99 8.70 22.03
N GLY A 471 -13.15 9.33 21.90
CA GLY A 471 -14.46 8.67 21.92
C GLY A 471 -14.71 7.76 20.71
N LYS A 472 -14.27 8.17 19.53
CA LYS A 472 -14.30 7.34 18.31
C LYS A 472 -13.36 6.12 18.45
N ILE A 473 -12.19 6.30 19.05
CA ILE A 473 -11.22 5.25 19.42
C ILE A 473 -11.82 4.25 20.42
N LEU A 474 -12.46 4.72 21.48
CA LEU A 474 -13.10 3.88 22.49
C LEU A 474 -14.27 3.07 21.91
N ASN A 475 -15.07 3.66 21.03
CA ASN A 475 -16.18 2.97 20.36
C ASN A 475 -15.70 1.86 19.41
N ALA A 476 -14.54 1.99 18.78
CA ALA A 476 -13.93 0.94 17.96
C ALA A 476 -13.33 -0.19 18.80
N ALA A 477 -12.66 0.09 19.94
CA ALA A 477 -12.24 -0.97 20.88
C ALA A 477 -13.45 -1.76 21.39
N LYS A 478 -14.59 -1.08 21.68
CA LYS A 478 -15.86 -1.71 22.07
C LYS A 478 -16.48 -2.59 20.97
N LYS A 479 -16.38 -2.28 19.69
CA LYS A 479 -16.86 -3.12 18.56
C LYS A 479 -15.92 -4.32 18.30
N THR A 480 -14.61 -4.12 18.37
CA THR A 480 -13.64 -5.22 18.21
C THR A 480 -13.71 -6.24 19.37
N LEU A 481 -14.00 -5.80 20.60
CA LEU A 481 -14.32 -6.69 21.72
C LEU A 481 -15.62 -7.47 21.44
N GLN A 482 -16.65 -6.85 20.84
CA GLN A 482 -17.91 -7.50 20.45
C GLN A 482 -17.77 -8.55 19.34
N GLU A 483 -16.94 -8.30 18.31
CA GLU A 483 -16.63 -9.24 17.22
C GLU A 483 -15.72 -10.39 17.68
N THR A 484 -14.81 -10.13 18.65
CA THR A 484 -13.97 -11.16 19.29
C THR A 484 -14.82 -12.05 20.23
N GLN A 485 -15.76 -11.51 20.98
CA GLN A 485 -16.73 -12.25 21.79
C GLN A 485 -17.68 -13.10 20.93
N ALA A 486 -18.06 -12.66 19.70
CA ALA A 486 -18.89 -13.47 18.80
C ALA A 486 -18.14 -14.68 18.18
N SER A 487 -16.78 -14.64 18.01
CA SER A 487 -16.02 -15.84 17.60
C SER A 487 -15.78 -16.81 18.75
N VAL A 488 -15.79 -16.33 20.02
CA VAL A 488 -15.82 -17.20 21.22
C VAL A 488 -17.15 -17.94 21.29
N ARG A 489 -18.33 -17.34 20.98
CA ARG A 489 -19.64 -18.07 20.90
C ARG A 489 -19.65 -19.20 19.90
N ARG A 490 -18.96 -19.06 18.74
CA ARG A 490 -18.83 -20.15 17.75
C ARG A 490 -17.94 -21.31 18.21
N ALA A 491 -16.93 -21.03 19.00
CA ALA A 491 -16.10 -22.09 19.61
C ALA A 491 -16.83 -22.81 20.79
N GLU A 492 -17.67 -22.08 21.52
CA GLU A 492 -18.57 -22.63 22.56
C GLU A 492 -19.63 -23.55 22.01
N GLN A 493 -20.30 -23.14 20.95
CA GLN A 493 -21.30 -23.97 20.30
C GLN A 493 -20.71 -25.32 19.87
N ARG A 494 -19.48 -25.34 19.39
CA ARG A 494 -18.78 -26.56 18.99
C ARG A 494 -18.29 -27.40 20.16
N HIS A 495 -17.96 -26.76 21.27
CA HIS A 495 -17.64 -27.49 22.51
C HIS A 495 -18.93 -28.02 23.17
N GLN A 496 -20.05 -27.31 23.05
CA GLN A 496 -21.37 -27.79 23.40
C GLN A 496 -21.76 -29.01 22.57
N GLU A 497 -21.46 -29.02 21.25
CA GLU A 497 -21.64 -30.19 20.36
C GLU A 497 -20.78 -31.37 20.82
N SER A 498 -19.53 -31.16 21.22
CA SER A 498 -18.70 -32.22 21.84
C SER A 498 -19.24 -32.68 23.18
N ARG A 499 -19.85 -31.79 23.95
CA ARG A 499 -20.49 -32.07 25.23
C ARG A 499 -21.79 -32.87 25.06
N GLU A 500 -22.54 -32.51 24.01
CA GLU A 500 -23.75 -33.26 23.60
C GLU A 500 -23.40 -34.67 23.07
N ILE A 501 -22.31 -34.80 22.29
CA ILE A 501 -21.76 -36.09 21.87
C ILE A 501 -21.30 -36.91 23.09
N SER A 502 -20.65 -36.24 24.06
CA SER A 502 -20.23 -36.90 25.32
C SER A 502 -21.43 -37.32 26.15
N THR A 503 -22.51 -36.52 26.19
CA THR A 503 -23.77 -36.87 26.90
C THR A 503 -24.52 -38.01 26.21
N THR A 504 -24.48 -38.06 24.88
CA THR A 504 -25.05 -39.15 24.07
C THR A 504 -24.32 -40.48 24.32
N ALA A 505 -23.00 -40.46 24.34
CA ALA A 505 -22.18 -41.63 24.66
C ALA A 505 -22.47 -42.21 26.05
N MET A 506 -22.79 -41.35 27.01
CA MET A 506 -23.11 -41.75 28.38
C MET A 506 -24.50 -42.38 28.54
N SER A 507 -25.48 -41.89 27.79
CA SER A 507 -26.81 -42.47 27.77
C SER A 507 -26.83 -43.87 27.14
N GLU A 508 -25.97 -44.09 26.13
CA GLU A 508 -25.78 -45.37 25.47
C GLU A 508 -25.06 -46.39 26.38
N GLN A 509 -24.14 -45.93 27.23
CA GLN A 509 -23.50 -46.76 28.24
C GLN A 509 -24.53 -47.31 29.25
N LYS A 510 -25.47 -46.48 29.72
CA LYS A 510 -26.58 -46.93 30.60
C LYS A 510 -27.50 -47.96 29.92
N ALA A 511 -27.73 -47.79 28.63
CA ALA A 511 -28.51 -48.76 27.86
C ALA A 511 -27.76 -50.09 27.72
N ALA A 512 -26.44 -50.05 27.62
CA ALA A 512 -25.57 -51.23 27.55
C ALA A 512 -25.50 -52.03 28.87
N GLU A 513 -25.47 -51.35 29.99
CA GLU A 513 -25.47 -51.96 31.33
C GLU A 513 -26.77 -52.70 31.62
N LYS A 514 -27.87 -52.31 31.01
CA LYS A 514 -29.18 -52.91 31.17
C LYS A 514 -29.34 -54.29 30.49
N LYS A 515 -28.55 -54.53 29.51
CA LYS A 515 -28.60 -55.82 28.76
C LYS A 515 -27.39 -56.69 29.13
N ARG A 516 -27.53 -57.51 30.16
CA ARG A 516 -26.50 -58.43 30.73
C ARG A 516 -25.86 -59.40 29.71
N ALA A 517 -26.43 -59.61 28.54
CA ALA A 517 -25.95 -60.60 27.57
C ALA A 517 -24.91 -60.05 26.58
N ASP A 518 -24.92 -58.72 26.31
CA ASP A 518 -24.09 -58.08 25.26
C ASP A 518 -23.01 -57.16 25.81
N ALA A 519 -22.61 -57.28 27.06
CA ALA A 519 -21.70 -56.38 27.77
C ALA A 519 -20.36 -56.11 27.04
N ASN A 520 -19.81 -57.12 26.34
CA ASN A 520 -18.53 -56.95 25.61
C ASN A 520 -18.67 -56.15 24.31
N SER A 521 -19.80 -56.25 23.61
CA SER A 521 -20.08 -55.50 22.39
C SER A 521 -20.35 -54.03 22.70
N GLN A 522 -21.05 -53.78 23.77
CA GLN A 522 -21.44 -52.45 24.24
C GLN A 522 -20.27 -51.63 24.83
N VAL A 523 -19.32 -52.29 25.55
CA VAL A 523 -18.06 -51.66 26.03
C VAL A 523 -17.17 -51.27 24.86
N LYS A 524 -17.15 -52.05 23.77
CA LYS A 524 -16.40 -51.72 22.56
C LYS A 524 -16.96 -50.47 21.86
N GLN A 525 -18.29 -50.35 21.77
CA GLN A 525 -18.95 -49.15 21.21
C GLN A 525 -18.72 -47.91 22.07
N LEU A 526 -18.68 -48.05 23.38
CA LEU A 526 -18.43 -46.96 24.29
C LEU A 526 -16.97 -46.42 24.20
N ASN A 527 -16.00 -47.34 24.02
CA ASN A 527 -14.60 -46.95 23.80
C ASN A 527 -14.44 -46.15 22.50
N GLU A 528 -15.14 -46.57 21.43
CA GLU A 528 -15.11 -45.86 20.14
C GLU A 528 -15.74 -44.46 20.24
N GLN A 529 -16.78 -44.30 21.05
CA GLN A 529 -17.44 -43.01 21.29
C GLN A 529 -16.58 -42.07 22.15
N VAL A 530 -15.83 -42.58 23.12
CA VAL A 530 -14.86 -41.80 23.95
C VAL A 530 -13.64 -41.39 23.12
N GLU A 531 -13.13 -42.26 22.24
CA GLU A 531 -12.07 -41.91 21.27
C GLU A 531 -12.53 -40.79 20.33
N ASN A 532 -13.76 -40.89 19.80
CA ASN A 532 -14.35 -39.86 18.97
C ASN A 532 -14.52 -38.53 19.71
N ALA A 533 -14.91 -38.54 20.98
CA ALA A 533 -15.00 -37.35 21.82
C ALA A 533 -13.61 -36.74 22.09
N ALA A 534 -12.57 -37.55 22.25
CA ALA A 534 -11.20 -37.11 22.40
C ALA A 534 -10.63 -36.45 21.12
N VAL A 535 -10.96 -37.01 19.93
CA VAL A 535 -10.62 -36.47 18.62
C VAL A 535 -11.31 -35.10 18.41
N GLN A 536 -12.59 -34.98 18.73
CA GLN A 536 -13.34 -33.73 18.63
C GLN A 536 -12.78 -32.66 19.58
N ARG A 537 -12.36 -33.01 20.79
CA ARG A 537 -11.71 -32.13 21.75
C ARG A 537 -10.36 -31.63 21.23
N LYS A 538 -9.56 -32.49 20.55
CA LYS A 538 -8.30 -32.09 19.91
C LYS A 538 -8.56 -31.05 18.81
N THR A 539 -9.57 -31.25 17.99
CA THR A 539 -9.96 -30.30 16.93
C THR A 539 -10.39 -28.94 17.49
N LEU A 540 -11.09 -28.93 18.62
CA LEU A 540 -11.49 -27.70 19.32
C LEU A 540 -10.29 -26.98 19.96
N SER A 541 -9.30 -27.72 20.45
CA SER A 541 -8.06 -27.15 20.98
C SER A 541 -7.25 -26.46 19.88
N GLU A 542 -7.13 -27.05 18.70
CA GLU A 542 -6.44 -26.47 17.55
C GLU A 542 -7.16 -25.20 17.05
N LYS A 543 -8.49 -25.21 17.01
CA LYS A 543 -9.28 -24.01 16.67
C LYS A 543 -9.14 -22.90 17.70
N HIS A 544 -9.13 -23.22 18.98
CA HIS A 544 -8.91 -22.25 20.06
C HIS A 544 -7.52 -21.61 19.95
N THR A 545 -6.47 -22.39 19.67
CA THR A 545 -5.12 -21.87 19.44
C THR A 545 -5.09 -20.89 18.26
N SER A 546 -5.84 -21.16 17.21
CA SER A 546 -6.00 -20.25 16.05
C SER A 546 -6.70 -18.95 16.43
N LEU A 547 -7.74 -19.00 17.27
CA LEU A 547 -8.49 -17.82 17.75
C LEU A 547 -7.65 -16.92 18.65
N VAL A 548 -6.86 -17.53 19.51
CA VAL A 548 -5.86 -16.88 20.33
C VAL A 548 -4.83 -16.11 19.49
N GLY A 549 -4.36 -16.71 18.39
CA GLY A 549 -3.45 -16.04 17.45
C GLY A 549 -4.10 -14.83 16.77
N LYS A 550 -5.37 -14.95 16.42
CA LYS A 550 -6.15 -13.83 15.82
C LYS A 550 -6.38 -12.70 16.82
N HIS A 551 -6.67 -13.02 18.08
CA HIS A 551 -6.84 -12.02 19.13
C HIS A 551 -5.55 -11.22 19.38
N LYS A 552 -4.40 -11.92 19.53
CA LYS A 552 -3.10 -11.25 19.62
C LYS A 552 -2.82 -10.32 18.44
N ALA A 553 -3.21 -10.72 17.24
CA ALA A 553 -3.04 -9.88 16.06
C ALA A 553 -3.92 -8.61 16.11
N CYS A 554 -5.15 -8.73 16.66
CA CYS A 554 -6.05 -7.59 16.85
C CYS A 554 -5.52 -6.62 17.93
N GLU A 555 -5.04 -7.14 19.07
CA GLU A 555 -4.40 -6.33 20.12
C GLU A 555 -3.18 -5.57 19.58
N LYS A 556 -2.28 -6.27 18.91
CA LYS A 556 -1.10 -5.66 18.30
C LYS A 556 -1.47 -4.60 17.25
N SER A 557 -2.54 -4.82 16.50
CA SER A 557 -3.05 -3.82 15.56
C SER A 557 -3.61 -2.59 16.27
N LEU A 558 -4.29 -2.77 17.39
CA LEU A 558 -4.81 -1.67 18.20
C LEU A 558 -3.67 -0.86 18.83
N GLU A 559 -2.68 -1.51 19.42
CA GLU A 559 -1.49 -0.86 19.97
C GLU A 559 -0.78 -0.03 18.88
N LYS A 560 -0.55 -0.62 17.70
CA LYS A 560 0.06 0.08 16.56
C LYS A 560 -0.68 1.38 16.23
N TRP A 561 -2.01 1.34 16.12
CA TRP A 561 -2.78 2.53 15.75
C TRP A 561 -2.85 3.58 16.86
N GLN A 562 -2.81 3.17 18.12
CA GLN A 562 -2.74 4.09 19.26
C GLN A 562 -1.39 4.81 19.35
N GLU A 563 -0.30 4.09 19.11
CA GLU A 563 1.04 4.68 18.99
C GLU A 563 1.11 5.67 17.83
N GLU A 564 0.53 5.33 16.67
CA GLU A 564 0.47 6.23 15.52
C GLU A 564 -0.35 7.49 15.80
N LEU A 565 -1.49 7.38 16.50
CA LEU A 565 -2.27 8.55 16.88
C LEU A 565 -1.50 9.46 17.84
N THR A 566 -0.84 8.87 18.83
CA THR A 566 -0.03 9.63 19.80
C THR A 566 1.13 10.36 19.09
N PHE A 567 1.80 9.67 18.15
CA PHE A 567 2.82 10.27 17.32
C PHE A 567 2.28 11.43 16.47
N ALA A 568 1.16 11.24 15.79
CA ALA A 568 0.53 12.28 14.97
C ALA A 568 0.12 13.51 15.80
N GLN A 569 -0.40 13.31 17.00
CA GLN A 569 -0.77 14.40 17.91
C GLN A 569 0.45 15.19 18.42
N ASN A 570 1.55 14.52 18.71
CA ASN A 570 2.79 15.17 19.13
C ASN A 570 3.42 15.96 17.98
N ALA A 571 3.52 15.37 16.79
CA ALA A 571 4.03 16.05 15.61
C ALA A 571 3.22 17.31 15.25
N ARG A 572 1.91 17.28 15.46
CA ARG A 572 1.06 18.47 15.26
C ARG A 572 1.33 19.57 16.28
N ARG A 573 1.53 19.21 17.55
CA ARG A 573 1.88 20.19 18.61
C ARG A 573 3.24 20.84 18.43
N GLU A 574 4.19 20.11 17.85
CA GLU A 574 5.51 20.64 17.54
C GLU A 574 5.49 21.59 16.32
N SER A 575 4.49 21.47 15.46
CA SER A 575 4.32 22.32 14.27
C SER A 575 3.47 23.57 14.53
N GLU A 576 2.66 23.59 15.59
CA GLU A 576 1.92 24.75 16.11
C GLU A 576 2.80 25.60 17.06
#